data_5916d28ab9d5c6e221c59bb29fb5f1a8
#
_entry.id   5916d28ab9d5c6e221c59bb29fb5f1a8
#
_cell.length_a   1.000
_cell.length_b   1.000
_cell.length_c   1.000
_cell.angle_alpha   90.00
_cell.angle_beta   90.00
_cell.angle_gamma   90.00
#
_symmetry.space_group_name_H-M   'P 1'
#
loop_
_entity.id
_entity.type
_entity.pdbx_description
1 polymer ?
#
loop_
_entity_poly.entity_id
_entity_poly.type
_entity_poly.pdbx_seq_one_letter_code
_entity_poly.pdbx_strand_id
1 'polypeptide(L)'
;MIIKGSKGIKEYKYILAFDLASHNTGICLWDIAKNKPVDTFLMVTKKSDNFGYDLYNNLDIFFSDLRDKNIDLKDIFVCKEAMPSQLRGGNSTVQTFISLSKSHAILDLFLQQNNIDVYDYVGIYPATTHACIRKLLNIDSKTSVDKTTIREYIKNEFGLETKTFDESDAAFLAVTLITNKWNKDLQEEIKEVKKHKKTLKASKAIADCDAKLEFLNSLII
;
A
#
# COMPACT_ATOMS: atom_id res chain seq x y z
N MET A 1 6.11 8.90 9.40
CA MET A 1 6.03 7.46 9.71
C MET A 1 7.27 6.76 9.21
N ILE A 2 7.85 5.91 10.01
CA ILE A 2 9.10 5.22 9.67
C ILE A 2 8.77 3.82 9.19
N ILE A 3 9.20 3.46 7.98
CA ILE A 3 9.05 2.11 7.43
C ILE A 3 10.43 1.46 7.29
N LYS A 4 10.51 0.19 7.62
CA LYS A 4 11.64 -0.65 7.24
C LYS A 4 11.41 -1.10 5.79
N GLY A 5 11.88 -0.29 4.85
CA GLY A 5 11.95 -0.70 3.45
C GLY A 5 13.13 -1.65 3.21
N SER A 6 13.23 -2.18 2.00
CA SER A 6 14.34 -3.05 1.58
C SER A 6 15.72 -2.42 1.73
N LYS A 7 15.81 -1.11 1.88
CA LYS A 7 17.04 -0.32 2.04
C LYS A 7 17.28 0.22 3.45
N GLY A 8 16.50 -0.22 4.46
CA GLY A 8 16.62 0.23 5.84
C GLY A 8 15.41 0.98 6.37
N ILE A 9 15.55 1.59 7.56
CA ILE A 9 14.49 2.39 8.19
C ILE A 9 14.52 3.79 7.60
N LYS A 10 13.40 4.21 7.00
CA LYS A 10 13.25 5.54 6.39
C LYS A 10 11.89 6.13 6.76
N GLU A 11 11.84 7.44 6.93
CA GLU A 11 10.58 8.16 7.12
C GLU A 11 9.94 8.51 5.77
N TYR A 12 8.65 8.19 5.64
CA TYR A 12 7.85 8.53 4.47
C TYR A 12 6.70 9.44 4.89
N LYS A 13 6.25 10.29 3.96
CA LYS A 13 5.09 11.17 4.17
C LYS A 13 3.83 10.60 3.56
N TYR A 14 3.97 9.81 2.50
CA TYR A 14 2.86 9.29 1.72
C TYR A 14 2.96 7.79 1.48
N ILE A 15 1.80 7.13 1.45
CA ILE A 15 1.63 5.81 0.84
C ILE A 15 0.97 6.02 -0.51
N LEU A 16 1.48 5.36 -1.54
CA LEU A 16 0.86 5.27 -2.85
C LEU A 16 0.44 3.82 -3.08
N ALA A 17 -0.86 3.58 -3.05
CA ALA A 17 -1.42 2.24 -3.19
C ALA A 17 -1.96 2.01 -4.60
N PHE A 18 -1.64 0.85 -5.20
CA PHE A 18 -2.06 0.46 -6.54
C PHE A 18 -2.94 -0.79 -6.50
N ASP A 19 -4.19 -0.67 -6.90
CA ASP A 19 -5.06 -1.78 -7.30
C ASP A 19 -4.86 -2.04 -8.78
N LEU A 20 -3.96 -3.00 -9.09
CA LEU A 20 -3.53 -3.26 -10.46
C LEU A 20 -4.53 -4.14 -11.20
N ALA A 21 -4.96 -3.68 -12.35
CA ALA A 21 -5.75 -4.47 -13.29
C ALA A 21 -5.14 -4.44 -14.70
N SER A 22 -5.75 -5.18 -15.61
CA SER A 22 -5.25 -5.26 -16.99
C SER A 22 -5.46 -3.97 -17.79
N HIS A 23 -6.36 -3.07 -17.35
CA HIS A 23 -6.71 -1.83 -18.06
C HIS A 23 -6.97 -0.66 -17.15
N ASN A 24 -7.69 -0.89 -16.05
CA ASN A 24 -8.05 0.14 -15.10
C ASN A 24 -7.23 -0.11 -13.83
N THR A 25 -6.32 0.78 -13.53
CA THR A 25 -5.53 0.72 -12.29
C THR A 25 -6.05 1.78 -11.36
N GLY A 26 -6.61 1.36 -10.23
CA GLY A 26 -6.93 2.25 -9.14
C GLY A 26 -5.67 2.69 -8.40
N ILE A 27 -5.57 3.97 -8.06
CA ILE A 27 -4.44 4.52 -7.33
C ILE A 27 -4.97 5.37 -6.20
N CYS A 28 -4.39 5.23 -5.00
CA CYS A 28 -4.68 6.10 -3.87
C CYS A 28 -3.41 6.71 -3.32
N LEU A 29 -3.40 8.02 -3.18
CA LEU A 29 -2.38 8.76 -2.45
C LEU A 29 -2.88 8.98 -1.01
N TRP A 30 -2.16 8.46 -0.03
CA TRP A 30 -2.50 8.53 1.38
C TRP A 30 -1.50 9.39 2.14
N ASP A 31 -1.97 10.39 2.88
CA ASP A 31 -1.14 11.20 3.79
C ASP A 31 -0.99 10.46 5.13
N ILE A 32 0.23 10.08 5.44
CA ILE A 32 0.53 9.31 6.64
C ILE A 32 0.30 10.13 7.92
N ALA A 33 0.71 11.39 7.91
CA ALA A 33 0.59 12.26 9.10
C ALA A 33 -0.86 12.56 9.45
N LYS A 34 -1.71 12.73 8.42
CA LYS A 34 -3.14 12.97 8.60
C LYS A 34 -3.95 11.69 8.74
N ASN A 35 -3.33 10.54 8.49
CA ASN A 35 -3.95 9.21 8.45
C ASN A 35 -5.22 9.16 7.59
N LYS A 36 -5.15 9.72 6.38
CA LYS A 36 -6.30 9.75 5.47
C LYS A 36 -5.86 9.83 4.00
N PRO A 37 -6.74 9.38 3.06
CA PRO A 37 -6.47 9.58 1.65
C PRO A 37 -6.45 11.08 1.31
N VAL A 38 -5.49 11.46 0.48
CA VAL A 38 -5.40 12.81 -0.10
C VAL A 38 -6.22 12.88 -1.36
N ASP A 39 -6.07 11.85 -2.22
CA ASP A 39 -6.73 11.78 -3.52
C ASP A 39 -6.75 10.34 -4.04
N THR A 40 -7.65 10.06 -4.97
CA THR A 40 -7.70 8.81 -5.72
C THR A 40 -7.73 9.06 -7.22
N PHE A 41 -7.15 8.14 -7.97
CA PHE A 41 -7.00 8.26 -9.42
C PHE A 41 -7.36 6.95 -10.09
N LEU A 42 -7.95 7.03 -11.27
CA LEU A 42 -8.12 5.90 -12.17
C LEU A 42 -7.18 6.07 -13.36
N MET A 43 -6.15 5.24 -13.44
CA MET A 43 -5.27 5.18 -14.60
C MET A 43 -5.83 4.16 -15.60
N VAL A 44 -6.21 4.63 -16.78
CA VAL A 44 -6.76 3.80 -17.85
C VAL A 44 -5.69 3.57 -18.91
N THR A 45 -5.32 2.30 -19.12
CA THR A 45 -4.39 1.91 -20.20
C THR A 45 -5.16 1.19 -21.30
N LYS A 46 -5.04 1.69 -22.54
CA LYS A 46 -5.73 1.11 -23.69
C LYS A 46 -5.23 -0.30 -24.00
N LYS A 47 -6.16 -1.15 -24.49
CA LYS A 47 -5.79 -2.43 -25.08
C LYS A 47 -5.08 -2.17 -26.40
N SER A 48 -3.77 -2.42 -26.45
CA SER A 48 -2.96 -2.26 -27.65
C SER A 48 -1.84 -3.28 -27.66
N ASP A 49 -1.24 -3.51 -28.81
CA ASP A 49 -0.03 -4.31 -28.93
C ASP A 49 1.14 -3.69 -28.16
N ASN A 50 1.08 -2.38 -27.92
CA ASN A 50 2.03 -1.59 -27.16
C ASN A 50 1.65 -1.38 -25.68
N PHE A 51 0.73 -2.19 -25.15
CA PHE A 51 0.18 -2.05 -23.79
C PHE A 51 1.26 -1.74 -22.73
N GLY A 52 2.40 -2.42 -22.80
CA GLY A 52 3.48 -2.22 -21.86
C GLY A 52 4.10 -0.82 -21.92
N TYR A 53 4.30 -0.32 -23.13
CA TYR A 53 4.80 1.02 -23.37
C TYR A 53 3.78 2.09 -22.94
N ASP A 54 2.50 1.86 -23.26
CA ASP A 54 1.42 2.79 -22.88
C ASP A 54 1.28 2.88 -21.36
N LEU A 55 1.37 1.74 -20.65
CA LEU A 55 1.32 1.73 -19.19
C LEU A 55 2.54 2.44 -18.59
N TYR A 56 3.74 2.18 -19.12
CA TYR A 56 4.95 2.84 -18.64
C TYR A 56 4.85 4.36 -18.79
N ASN A 57 4.39 4.85 -19.94
CA ASN A 57 4.18 6.28 -20.18
C ASN A 57 3.12 6.88 -19.25
N ASN A 58 2.02 6.18 -19.02
CA ASN A 58 1.00 6.62 -18.07
C ASN A 58 1.55 6.76 -16.65
N LEU A 59 2.41 5.83 -16.23
CA LEU A 59 3.11 5.92 -14.94
C LEU A 59 4.05 7.13 -14.92
N ASP A 60 4.82 7.36 -15.97
CA ASP A 60 5.75 8.50 -16.04
C ASP A 60 5.02 9.84 -15.95
N ILE A 61 3.92 9.99 -16.69
CA ILE A 61 3.03 11.17 -16.60
C ILE A 61 2.48 11.32 -15.18
N PHE A 62 1.93 10.25 -14.60
CA PHE A 62 1.34 10.28 -13.26
C PHE A 62 2.37 10.70 -12.19
N PHE A 63 3.56 10.13 -12.22
CA PHE A 63 4.61 10.49 -11.26
C PHE A 63 5.20 11.87 -11.53
N SER A 64 5.18 12.37 -12.78
CA SER A 64 5.50 13.77 -13.11
C SER A 64 4.49 14.72 -12.48
N ASP A 65 3.18 14.42 -12.61
CA ASP A 65 2.12 15.22 -12.01
C ASP A 65 2.24 15.29 -10.48
N LEU A 66 2.71 14.22 -9.82
CA LEU A 66 2.99 14.24 -8.38
C LEU A 66 4.14 15.20 -8.05
N ARG A 67 5.22 15.20 -8.84
CA ARG A 67 6.34 16.15 -8.66
C ARG A 67 5.89 17.60 -8.86
N ASP A 68 5.03 17.87 -9.86
CA ASP A 68 4.48 19.20 -10.12
C ASP A 68 3.59 19.69 -8.96
N LYS A 69 2.99 18.77 -8.22
CA LYS A 69 2.27 19.03 -6.95
C LYS A 69 3.22 19.15 -5.74
N ASN A 70 4.53 19.24 -5.93
CA ASN A 70 5.57 19.29 -4.90
C ASN A 70 5.61 18.05 -3.99
N ILE A 71 5.25 16.89 -4.49
CA ILE A 71 5.39 15.60 -3.80
C ILE A 71 6.72 14.98 -4.23
N ASP A 72 7.70 14.95 -3.31
CA ASP A 72 8.98 14.29 -3.59
C ASP A 72 8.77 12.76 -3.61
N LEU A 73 9.22 12.11 -4.68
CA LEU A 73 9.12 10.65 -4.81
C LEU A 73 9.88 9.89 -3.72
N LYS A 74 10.86 10.53 -3.09
CA LYS A 74 11.57 9.96 -1.94
C LYS A 74 10.71 9.87 -0.68
N ASP A 75 9.65 10.69 -0.61
CA ASP A 75 8.70 10.71 0.50
C ASP A 75 7.56 9.70 0.32
N ILE A 76 7.54 9.00 -0.83
CA ILE A 76 6.50 8.03 -1.19
C ILE A 76 6.95 6.61 -0.85
N PHE A 77 6.03 5.86 -0.27
CA PHE A 77 6.13 4.42 -0.08
C PHE A 77 5.01 3.72 -0.85
N VAL A 78 5.37 2.80 -1.73
CA VAL A 78 4.39 2.15 -2.61
C VAL A 78 3.93 0.83 -2.03
N CYS A 79 2.63 0.56 -2.06
CA CYS A 79 2.06 -0.77 -1.92
C CYS A 79 1.16 -1.10 -3.11
N LYS A 80 0.98 -2.37 -3.38
CA LYS A 80 0.14 -2.87 -4.47
C LYS A 80 -0.62 -4.12 -4.07
N GLU A 81 -1.72 -4.41 -4.78
CA GLU A 81 -2.35 -5.71 -4.65
C GLU A 81 -1.41 -6.82 -5.15
N ALA A 82 -1.44 -7.99 -4.51
CA ALA A 82 -0.67 -9.13 -4.94
C ALA A 82 -1.32 -9.78 -6.17
N MET A 83 -0.47 -10.19 -7.11
CA MET A 83 -0.91 -10.98 -8.24
C MET A 83 -1.53 -12.31 -7.76
N PRO A 84 -2.70 -12.73 -8.29
CA PRO A 84 -3.27 -14.01 -7.94
C PRO A 84 -2.33 -15.16 -8.33
N SER A 85 -2.10 -16.08 -7.37
CA SER A 85 -1.19 -17.23 -7.58
C SER A 85 -1.76 -18.31 -8.50
N GLN A 86 -3.06 -18.27 -8.78
CA GLN A 86 -3.77 -19.24 -9.58
C GLN A 86 -4.85 -18.58 -10.43
N LEU A 87 -5.03 -19.08 -11.64
CA LEU A 87 -6.22 -18.78 -12.45
C LEU A 87 -7.41 -19.48 -11.76
N ARG A 88 -8.26 -18.68 -11.10
CA ARG A 88 -9.54 -19.20 -10.61
C ARG A 88 -10.48 -19.33 -11.81
N GLY A 89 -11.12 -20.50 -11.94
CA GLY A 89 -12.14 -20.74 -12.97
C GLY A 89 -13.22 -19.64 -12.96
N GLY A 90 -13.78 -19.31 -14.09
CA GLY A 90 -14.74 -18.23 -14.31
C GLY A 90 -14.30 -17.31 -15.45
N ASN A 91 -14.50 -16.02 -15.30
CA ASN A 91 -14.20 -15.03 -16.34
C ASN A 91 -12.70 -14.68 -16.48
N SER A 92 -11.83 -15.26 -15.66
CA SER A 92 -10.38 -15.04 -15.76
C SER A 92 -9.76 -15.92 -16.82
N THR A 93 -9.42 -15.34 -17.96
CA THR A 93 -8.72 -16.02 -19.03
C THR A 93 -7.21 -15.99 -18.84
N VAL A 94 -6.48 -16.90 -19.52
CA VAL A 94 -5.02 -16.87 -19.61
C VAL A 94 -4.55 -15.48 -20.08
N GLN A 95 -5.27 -14.86 -21.00
CA GLN A 95 -4.96 -13.54 -21.52
C GLN A 95 -5.06 -12.44 -20.45
N THR A 96 -6.07 -12.51 -19.58
CA THR A 96 -6.21 -11.59 -18.44
C THR A 96 -5.03 -11.72 -17.47
N PHE A 97 -4.63 -12.97 -17.19
CA PHE A 97 -3.48 -13.24 -16.34
C PHE A 97 -2.17 -12.70 -16.92
N ILE A 98 -1.94 -12.92 -18.23
CA ILE A 98 -0.76 -12.37 -18.94
C ILE A 98 -0.76 -10.84 -18.88
N SER A 99 -1.89 -10.19 -19.12
CA SER A 99 -1.99 -8.73 -19.07
C SER A 99 -1.73 -8.19 -17.66
N LEU A 100 -2.27 -8.84 -16.64
CA LEU A 100 -2.04 -8.48 -15.25
C LEU A 100 -0.57 -8.68 -14.85
N SER A 101 0.05 -9.79 -15.27
CA SER A 101 1.48 -10.04 -15.04
C SER A 101 2.37 -8.95 -15.66
N LYS A 102 2.01 -8.50 -16.88
CA LYS A 102 2.70 -7.37 -17.53
C LYS A 102 2.54 -6.08 -16.72
N SER A 103 1.32 -5.80 -16.23
CA SER A 103 1.09 -4.60 -15.40
C SER A 103 1.97 -4.58 -14.15
N HIS A 104 2.05 -5.71 -13.44
CA HIS A 104 2.92 -5.84 -12.27
C HIS A 104 4.40 -5.65 -12.62
N ALA A 105 4.88 -6.33 -13.67
CA ALA A 105 6.28 -6.26 -14.08
C ALA A 105 6.69 -4.83 -14.50
N ILE A 106 5.80 -4.12 -15.20
CA ILE A 106 6.06 -2.76 -15.66
C ILE A 106 6.07 -1.79 -14.47
N LEU A 107 5.11 -1.90 -13.54
CA LEU A 107 5.12 -1.09 -12.34
C LEU A 107 6.40 -1.34 -11.53
N ASP A 108 6.80 -2.59 -11.32
CA ASP A 108 8.01 -2.93 -10.56
C ASP A 108 9.26 -2.37 -11.23
N LEU A 109 9.37 -2.49 -12.55
CA LEU A 109 10.47 -1.93 -13.33
C LEU A 109 10.53 -0.40 -13.20
N PHE A 110 9.38 0.27 -13.35
CA PHE A 110 9.27 1.71 -13.22
C PHE A 110 9.72 2.20 -11.84
N LEU A 111 9.24 1.55 -10.78
CA LEU A 111 9.57 1.90 -9.40
C LEU A 111 11.06 1.69 -9.11
N GLN A 112 11.65 0.59 -9.60
CA GLN A 112 13.09 0.33 -9.47
C GLN A 112 13.93 1.37 -10.19
N GLN A 113 13.60 1.71 -11.44
CA GLN A 113 14.33 2.70 -12.23
C GLN A 113 14.28 4.10 -11.61
N ASN A 114 13.18 4.45 -10.97
CA ASN A 114 13.00 5.73 -10.30
C ASN A 114 13.44 5.73 -8.82
N ASN A 115 14.01 4.62 -8.31
CA ASN A 115 14.43 4.44 -6.93
C ASN A 115 13.32 4.69 -5.90
N ILE A 116 12.07 4.37 -6.24
CA ILE A 116 10.91 4.50 -5.37
C ILE A 116 10.82 3.24 -4.51
N ASP A 117 10.62 3.43 -3.22
CA ASP A 117 10.59 2.33 -2.26
C ASP A 117 9.23 1.63 -2.27
N VAL A 118 9.27 0.29 -2.27
CA VAL A 118 8.08 -0.58 -2.29
C VAL A 118 8.02 -1.38 -0.99
N TYR A 119 6.83 -1.54 -0.44
CA TYR A 119 6.60 -2.31 0.78
C TYR A 119 7.02 -3.78 0.60
N ASP A 120 6.45 -4.42 -0.42
CA ASP A 120 6.75 -5.81 -0.81
C ASP A 120 6.47 -5.96 -2.31
N TYR A 121 7.42 -6.49 -3.06
CA TYR A 121 7.26 -6.73 -4.51
C TYR A 121 6.17 -7.77 -4.81
N VAL A 122 5.88 -8.68 -3.87
CA VAL A 122 4.75 -9.60 -4.00
C VAL A 122 3.42 -8.87 -3.90
N GLY A 123 3.32 -7.87 -2.99
CA GLY A 123 2.11 -7.11 -2.75
C GLY A 123 1.22 -7.68 -1.64
N ILE A 124 0.04 -7.08 -1.46
CA ILE A 124 -0.95 -7.44 -0.44
C ILE A 124 -1.98 -8.39 -1.07
N TYR A 125 -2.14 -9.58 -0.53
CA TYR A 125 -3.12 -10.53 -1.05
C TYR A 125 -4.57 -10.06 -0.81
N PRO A 126 -5.50 -10.25 -1.78
CA PRO A 126 -6.91 -9.93 -1.62
C PRO A 126 -7.55 -10.55 -0.35
N ALA A 127 -7.12 -11.75 0.01
CA ALA A 127 -7.58 -12.39 1.24
C ALA A 127 -7.21 -11.59 2.51
N THR A 128 -6.05 -10.94 2.52
CA THR A 128 -5.61 -10.07 3.61
C THR A 128 -6.47 -8.82 3.68
N THR A 129 -6.78 -8.21 2.55
CA THR A 129 -7.66 -7.05 2.42
C THR A 129 -9.07 -7.38 2.93
N HIS A 130 -9.63 -8.51 2.50
CA HIS A 130 -10.94 -8.98 2.97
C HIS A 130 -10.96 -9.32 4.47
N ALA A 131 -9.89 -9.88 5.01
CA ALA A 131 -9.79 -10.12 6.45
C ALA A 131 -9.71 -8.80 7.24
N CYS A 132 -9.03 -7.80 6.69
CA CYS A 132 -8.93 -6.48 7.30
C CYS A 132 -10.29 -5.80 7.40
N ILE A 133 -11.07 -5.71 6.30
CA ILE A 133 -12.38 -5.08 6.33
C ILE A 133 -13.36 -5.78 7.26
N ARG A 134 -13.37 -7.13 7.29
CA ARG A 134 -14.20 -7.88 8.25
C ARG A 134 -13.87 -7.51 9.68
N LYS A 135 -12.59 -7.41 10.01
CA LYS A 135 -12.14 -7.02 11.35
C LYS A 135 -12.57 -5.60 11.71
N LEU A 136 -12.39 -4.63 10.79
CA LEU A 136 -12.75 -3.23 11.02
C LEU A 136 -14.25 -3.04 11.19
N LEU A 137 -15.07 -3.77 10.44
CA LEU A 137 -16.53 -3.70 10.52
C LEU A 137 -17.16 -4.71 11.50
N ASN A 138 -16.34 -5.52 12.19
CA ASN A 138 -16.79 -6.58 13.07
C ASN A 138 -17.76 -7.57 12.38
N ILE A 139 -17.48 -7.93 11.14
CA ILE A 139 -18.26 -8.85 10.30
C ILE A 139 -17.75 -10.27 10.49
N ASP A 140 -18.68 -11.25 10.57
CA ASP A 140 -18.33 -12.67 10.64
C ASP A 140 -17.43 -13.10 9.47
N SER A 141 -16.47 -13.97 9.75
CA SER A 141 -15.48 -14.47 8.78
C SER A 141 -16.11 -15.20 7.59
N LYS A 142 -17.32 -15.71 7.72
CA LYS A 142 -18.08 -16.42 6.66
C LYS A 142 -18.85 -15.47 5.75
N THR A 143 -19.07 -14.23 6.17
CA THR A 143 -19.81 -13.24 5.38
C THR A 143 -18.93 -12.77 4.21
N SER A 144 -19.49 -12.75 3.02
CA SER A 144 -18.80 -12.18 1.85
C SER A 144 -18.72 -10.65 2.01
N VAL A 145 -17.57 -10.11 1.69
CA VAL A 145 -17.38 -8.66 1.57
C VAL A 145 -17.36 -8.32 0.09
N ASP A 146 -18.25 -7.47 -0.33
CA ASP A 146 -18.31 -6.97 -1.70
C ASP A 146 -17.60 -5.62 -1.85
N LYS A 147 -17.46 -5.17 -3.08
CA LYS A 147 -16.82 -3.89 -3.41
C LYS A 147 -17.62 -2.69 -2.88
N THR A 148 -18.94 -2.82 -2.76
CA THR A 148 -19.81 -1.78 -2.19
C THR A 148 -19.48 -1.54 -0.72
N THR A 149 -19.31 -2.61 0.05
CA THR A 149 -18.91 -2.53 1.46
C THR A 149 -17.59 -1.77 1.65
N ILE A 150 -16.60 -2.06 0.81
CA ILE A 150 -15.30 -1.36 0.86
C ILE A 150 -15.47 0.13 0.54
N ARG A 151 -16.23 0.44 -0.52
CA ARG A 151 -16.47 1.82 -0.95
C ARG A 151 -17.23 2.63 0.10
N GLU A 152 -18.24 2.04 0.70
CA GLU A 152 -19.00 2.66 1.80
C GLU A 152 -18.12 2.89 3.04
N TYR A 153 -17.27 1.93 3.38
CA TYR A 153 -16.31 2.10 4.46
C TYR A 153 -15.38 3.30 4.21
N ILE A 154 -14.77 3.40 3.02
CA ILE A 154 -13.88 4.51 2.66
C ILE A 154 -14.62 5.84 2.71
N LYS A 155 -15.88 5.89 2.22
CA LYS A 155 -16.70 7.10 2.29
C LYS A 155 -17.03 7.49 3.73
N ASN A 156 -17.47 6.55 4.55
CA ASN A 156 -17.95 6.82 5.91
C ASN A 156 -16.80 7.16 6.86
N GLU A 157 -15.67 6.47 6.75
CA GLU A 157 -14.55 6.64 7.67
C GLU A 157 -13.69 7.85 7.31
N PHE A 158 -13.47 8.10 6.02
CA PHE A 158 -12.53 9.13 5.56
C PHE A 158 -13.19 10.28 4.81
N GLY A 159 -14.49 10.21 4.55
CA GLY A 159 -15.22 11.24 3.77
C GLY A 159 -14.84 11.27 2.29
N LEU A 160 -14.18 10.21 1.77
CA LEU A 160 -13.73 10.15 0.39
C LEU A 160 -14.78 9.49 -0.51
N GLU A 161 -15.30 10.26 -1.46
CA GLU A 161 -16.16 9.72 -2.52
C GLU A 161 -15.33 9.29 -3.73
N THR A 162 -15.21 7.97 -3.93
CA THR A 162 -14.52 7.40 -5.09
C THR A 162 -15.46 7.29 -6.29
N LYS A 163 -14.94 7.54 -7.49
CA LYS A 163 -15.72 7.45 -8.75
C LYS A 163 -15.89 6.00 -9.20
N THR A 164 -14.90 5.15 -8.92
CA THR A 164 -14.87 3.75 -9.33
C THR A 164 -14.61 2.84 -8.12
N PHE A 165 -14.88 1.54 -8.28
CA PHE A 165 -14.51 0.54 -7.28
C PHE A 165 -13.00 0.35 -7.20
N ASP A 166 -12.29 0.45 -8.31
CA ASP A 166 -10.83 0.30 -8.35
C ASP A 166 -10.13 1.39 -7.51
N GLU A 167 -10.67 2.63 -7.52
CA GLU A 167 -10.18 3.71 -6.63
C GLU A 167 -10.44 3.41 -5.15
N SER A 168 -11.59 2.84 -4.79
CA SER A 168 -11.88 2.46 -3.40
C SER A 168 -11.07 1.26 -2.95
N ASP A 169 -10.84 0.29 -3.83
CA ASP A 169 -10.00 -0.88 -3.56
C ASP A 169 -8.54 -0.44 -3.31
N ALA A 170 -8.02 0.50 -4.13
CA ALA A 170 -6.69 1.10 -3.91
C ALA A 170 -6.61 1.86 -2.57
N ALA A 171 -7.62 2.66 -2.22
CA ALA A 171 -7.66 3.34 -0.92
C ALA A 171 -7.67 2.33 0.23
N PHE A 172 -8.40 1.24 0.09
CA PHE A 172 -8.46 0.20 1.11
C PHE A 172 -7.18 -0.65 1.20
N LEU A 173 -6.38 -0.75 0.14
CA LEU A 173 -5.03 -1.32 0.22
C LEU A 173 -4.13 -0.51 1.16
N ALA A 174 -4.19 0.83 1.12
CA ALA A 174 -3.46 1.68 2.06
C ALA A 174 -3.92 1.45 3.50
N VAL A 175 -5.25 1.36 3.75
CA VAL A 175 -5.81 1.03 5.06
C VAL A 175 -5.31 -0.33 5.54
N THR A 176 -5.30 -1.33 4.65
CA THR A 176 -4.85 -2.69 4.98
C THR A 176 -3.37 -2.72 5.35
N LEU A 177 -2.54 -1.99 4.61
CA LEU A 177 -1.11 -1.85 4.92
C LEU A 177 -0.93 -1.26 6.32
N ILE A 178 -1.59 -0.14 6.61
CA ILE A 178 -1.50 0.54 7.90
C ILE A 178 -1.99 -0.37 9.04
N THR A 179 -3.17 -0.95 8.91
CA THR A 179 -3.83 -1.68 10.01
C THR A 179 -3.14 -3.02 10.32
N ASN A 180 -2.75 -3.79 9.30
CA ASN A 180 -2.33 -5.18 9.51
C ASN A 180 -0.82 -5.38 9.52
N LYS A 181 -0.09 -4.65 8.68
CA LYS A 181 1.34 -4.92 8.53
C LYS A 181 2.20 -3.92 9.27
N TRP A 182 1.83 -2.67 9.20
CA TRP A 182 2.57 -1.60 9.82
C TRP A 182 2.61 -1.71 11.35
N ASN A 183 1.44 -1.84 11.98
CA ASN A 183 1.37 -1.99 13.43
C ASN A 183 2.07 -3.28 13.90
N LYS A 184 2.06 -4.34 13.09
CA LYS A 184 2.76 -5.58 13.40
C LYS A 184 4.27 -5.41 13.38
N ASP A 185 4.80 -4.80 12.33
CA ASP A 185 6.25 -4.57 12.18
C ASP A 185 6.77 -3.63 13.29
N LEU A 186 6.00 -2.58 13.63
CA LEU A 186 6.31 -1.71 14.77
C LEU A 186 6.30 -2.46 16.09
N GLN A 187 5.31 -3.31 16.33
CA GLN A 187 5.24 -4.10 17.55
C GLN A 187 6.39 -5.11 17.67
N GLU A 188 6.84 -5.70 16.56
CA GLU A 188 8.00 -6.56 16.54
C GLU A 188 9.28 -5.77 16.85
N GLU A 189 9.46 -4.58 16.28
CA GLU A 189 10.60 -3.72 16.60
C GLU A 189 10.59 -3.25 18.06
N ILE A 190 9.43 -2.83 18.57
CA ILE A 190 9.25 -2.49 20.00
C ILE A 190 9.65 -3.67 20.90
N LYS A 191 9.26 -4.89 20.54
CA LYS A 191 9.61 -6.10 21.27
C LYS A 191 11.11 -6.36 21.25
N GLU A 192 11.78 -6.15 20.12
CA GLU A 192 13.22 -6.29 19.99
C GLU A 192 13.97 -5.24 20.81
N VAL A 193 13.55 -3.96 20.75
CA VAL A 193 14.15 -2.89 21.56
C VAL A 193 13.98 -3.17 23.06
N LYS A 194 12.80 -3.63 23.49
CA LYS A 194 12.56 -4.04 24.90
C LYS A 194 13.44 -5.20 25.32
N LYS A 195 13.68 -6.17 24.44
CA LYS A 195 14.58 -7.30 24.69
C LYS A 195 16.02 -6.81 24.82
N HIS A 196 16.46 -5.96 23.92
CA HIS A 196 17.80 -5.37 23.95
C HIS A 196 18.02 -4.53 25.22
N LYS A 197 17.05 -3.67 25.59
CA LYS A 197 17.12 -2.89 26.83
C LYS A 197 17.40 -3.73 28.08
N LYS A 198 16.80 -4.93 28.18
CA LYS A 198 17.01 -5.84 29.32
C LYS A 198 18.47 -6.35 29.43
N THR A 199 19.25 -6.30 28.36
CA THR A 199 20.65 -6.74 28.35
C THR A 199 21.64 -5.62 28.64
N LEU A 200 21.20 -4.36 28.69
CA LEU A 200 22.03 -3.19 28.87
C LEU A 200 22.31 -2.92 30.37
N LYS A 201 23.56 -2.53 30.68
CA LYS A 201 24.02 -2.18 32.03
C LYS A 201 24.29 -0.67 32.19
N ALA A 202 24.50 0.03 31.07
CA ALA A 202 24.85 1.46 31.09
C ALA A 202 23.60 2.34 31.09
N SER A 203 23.52 3.29 32.01
CA SER A 203 22.35 4.18 32.15
C SER A 203 22.04 5.01 30.89
N LYS A 204 23.06 5.49 30.17
CA LYS A 204 22.91 6.24 28.93
C LYS A 204 22.26 5.38 27.81
N ALA A 205 22.77 4.14 27.65
CA ALA A 205 22.23 3.23 26.64
C ALA A 205 20.77 2.80 26.95
N ILE A 206 20.40 2.74 28.23
CA ILE A 206 19.03 2.49 28.66
C ILE A 206 18.13 3.70 28.31
N ALA A 207 18.58 4.92 28.55
CA ALA A 207 17.85 6.14 28.19
C ALA A 207 17.65 6.27 26.68
N ASP A 208 18.64 5.91 25.87
CA ASP A 208 18.52 5.89 24.40
C ASP A 208 17.47 4.87 23.92
N CYS A 209 17.39 3.70 24.57
CA CYS A 209 16.34 2.71 24.30
C CYS A 209 14.95 3.21 24.71
N ASP A 210 14.84 3.96 25.81
CA ASP A 210 13.56 4.53 26.27
C ASP A 210 13.06 5.60 25.30
N ALA A 211 13.91 6.52 24.86
CA ALA A 211 13.58 7.50 23.84
C ALA A 211 13.11 6.84 22.52
N LYS A 212 13.83 5.77 22.11
CA LYS A 212 13.42 4.99 20.92
C LYS A 212 12.07 4.30 21.11
N LEU A 213 11.78 3.75 22.29
CA LEU A 213 10.50 3.10 22.59
C LEU A 213 9.34 4.10 22.61
N GLU A 214 9.55 5.28 23.20
CA GLU A 214 8.57 6.37 23.21
C GLU A 214 8.23 6.79 21.77
N PHE A 215 9.27 7.01 20.96
CA PHE A 215 9.10 7.33 19.55
C PHE A 215 8.35 6.23 18.77
N LEU A 216 8.74 4.95 18.91
CA LEU A 216 8.06 3.84 18.21
C LEU A 216 6.59 3.69 18.66
N ASN A 217 6.29 3.88 19.94
CA ASN A 217 4.91 3.84 20.43
C ASN A 217 4.05 4.98 19.91
N SER A 218 4.62 6.16 19.64
CA SER A 218 3.91 7.29 19.05
C SER A 218 3.53 7.06 17.58
N LEU A 219 4.13 6.07 16.93
CA LEU A 219 3.89 5.71 15.53
C LEU A 219 2.79 4.64 15.36
N ILE A 220 2.31 4.02 16.43
CA ILE A 220 1.20 3.05 16.37
C ILE A 220 -0.09 3.81 16.09
N ILE A 221 -0.76 3.45 15.01
CA ILE A 221 -2.01 4.04 14.53
C ILE A 221 -3.18 3.12 14.91
#